data_e0b5b339adb02d0a8077aa4c077fabf7
#
_entry.id   e0b5b339adb02d0a8077aa4c077fabf7
#
_cell.length_a   1.000
_cell.length_b   1.000
_cell.length_c   1.000
_cell.angle_alpha   90.00
_cell.angle_beta   90.00
_cell.angle_gamma   90.00
#
_symmetry.space_group_name_H-M   'P 1'
#
loop_
_entity.id
_entity.type
_entity.pdbx_description
1 polymer ?
#
loop_
_entity_poly.entity_id
_entity_poly.type
_entity_poly.pdbx_seq_one_letter_code
_entity_poly.pdbx_strand_id
1 'polypeptide(L)'
;PFTKQSLEAMLERLGVNTRDASLNTKNVAAVMVTAALRPFARVGTRMDVVVSTMGDSSNLQGGMLLVTPLMGADGEVYAVAQGPVAIGCFVAKGEGGTVTQGVPTGGRISNGGIIEREVPFELASLETSSIALRNPDLTTARRVAQAINAHFGRPVARPLDSTTIDLVPGENFEGRMFD
;
A
#
# COMPACT_ATOMS: atom_id res chain seq x y z
N PRO A 1 -2.27 21.00 20.59
CA PRO A 1 -2.47 21.89 19.45
C PRO A 1 -2.93 21.15 18.24
N PHE A 2 -2.03 20.48 17.48
CA PHE A 2 -2.39 19.82 16.20
C PHE A 2 -3.41 18.67 16.37
N THR A 3 -3.19 17.79 17.35
CA THR A 3 -4.06 16.64 17.65
C THR A 3 -5.47 17.08 18.02
N LYS A 4 -5.61 18.19 18.78
CA LYS A 4 -6.90 18.73 19.17
C LYS A 4 -7.67 19.25 17.95
N GLN A 5 -7.01 20.02 17.07
CA GLN A 5 -7.62 20.53 15.84
C GLN A 5 -8.06 19.42 14.89
N SER A 6 -7.24 18.37 14.74
CA SER A 6 -7.58 17.20 13.92
C SER A 6 -8.80 16.44 14.47
N LEU A 7 -8.89 16.30 15.79
CA LEU A 7 -10.02 15.66 16.45
C LEU A 7 -11.29 16.48 16.31
N GLU A 8 -11.22 17.80 16.51
CA GLU A 8 -12.35 18.71 16.31
C GLU A 8 -12.87 18.65 14.89
N ALA A 9 -11.99 18.73 13.88
CA ALA A 9 -12.37 18.65 12.48
C ALA A 9 -13.01 17.28 12.13
N MET A 10 -12.52 16.19 12.71
CA MET A 10 -13.09 14.86 12.53
C MET A 10 -14.49 14.75 13.15
N LEU A 11 -14.66 15.21 14.38
CA LEU A 11 -15.94 15.17 15.08
C LEU A 11 -16.99 16.05 14.40
N GLU A 12 -16.60 17.21 13.88
CA GLU A 12 -17.47 18.08 13.08
C GLU A 12 -17.97 17.39 11.80
N ARG A 13 -17.07 16.64 11.11
CA ARG A 13 -17.46 15.83 9.93
C ARG A 13 -18.46 14.72 10.28
N LEU A 14 -18.38 14.19 11.49
CA LEU A 14 -19.31 13.19 12.02
C LEU A 14 -20.61 13.81 12.59
N GLY A 15 -20.77 15.14 12.47
CA GLY A 15 -21.96 15.85 12.95
C GLY A 15 -21.98 16.12 14.45
N VAL A 16 -20.86 15.92 15.14
CA VAL A 16 -20.74 16.22 16.58
C VAL A 16 -20.31 17.67 16.77
N ASN A 17 -21.11 18.45 17.49
CA ASN A 17 -20.75 19.83 17.83
C ASN A 17 -19.67 19.84 18.92
N THR A 18 -18.48 20.34 18.60
CA THR A 18 -17.33 20.34 19.51
C THR A 18 -17.08 21.71 20.19
N ARG A 19 -17.89 22.72 19.88
CA ARG A 19 -17.62 24.11 20.31
C ARG A 19 -17.68 24.33 21.82
N ASP A 20 -18.41 23.49 22.54
CA ASP A 20 -18.57 23.61 24.01
C ASP A 20 -17.91 22.43 24.78
N ALA A 21 -17.27 21.51 24.10
CA ALA A 21 -16.66 20.34 24.74
C ALA A 21 -15.19 20.60 25.07
N SER A 22 -14.81 20.50 26.34
CA SER A 22 -13.41 20.40 26.75
C SER A 22 -12.86 19.03 26.36
N LEU A 23 -12.39 18.89 25.10
CA LEU A 23 -11.84 17.64 24.61
C LEU A 23 -10.52 17.32 25.31
N ASN A 24 -10.50 16.22 26.07
CA ASN A 24 -9.29 15.71 26.67
C ASN A 24 -8.53 14.85 25.64
N THR A 25 -7.48 15.41 25.06
CA THR A 25 -6.67 14.76 24.01
C THR A 25 -5.53 13.90 24.53
N LYS A 26 -5.45 13.64 25.85
CA LYS A 26 -4.36 12.86 26.43
C LYS A 26 -4.26 11.43 25.88
N ASN A 27 -5.38 10.85 25.49
CA ASN A 27 -5.48 9.50 24.95
C ASN A 27 -5.73 9.46 23.43
N VAL A 28 -5.50 10.56 22.72
CA VAL A 28 -5.71 10.68 21.29
C VAL A 28 -4.42 11.07 20.59
N ALA A 29 -4.11 10.37 19.51
CA ALA A 29 -2.96 10.63 18.66
C ALA A 29 -3.42 10.99 17.23
N ALA A 30 -2.88 12.06 16.66
CA ALA A 30 -3.00 12.31 15.23
C ALA A 30 -1.98 11.45 14.48
N VAL A 31 -2.43 10.77 13.44
CA VAL A 31 -1.61 9.82 12.68
C VAL A 31 -1.71 10.03 11.18
N MET A 32 -0.64 9.75 10.49
CA MET A 32 -0.61 9.52 9.04
C MET A 32 -0.89 8.05 8.79
N VAL A 33 -1.80 7.78 7.87
CA VAL A 33 -2.19 6.42 7.50
C VAL A 33 -1.86 6.19 6.03
N THR A 34 -1.12 5.14 5.74
CA THR A 34 -0.71 4.79 4.39
C THR A 34 -0.93 3.31 4.11
N ALA A 35 -1.25 2.98 2.86
CA ALA A 35 -1.33 1.61 2.39
C ALA A 35 -0.92 1.54 0.92
N ALA A 36 -0.51 0.36 0.48
CA ALA A 36 -0.18 0.10 -0.92
C ALA A 36 -1.32 -0.68 -1.57
N LEU A 37 -2.03 -0.05 -2.49
CA LEU A 37 -3.00 -0.74 -3.33
C LEU A 37 -2.24 -1.56 -4.39
N ARG A 38 -2.43 -2.88 -4.36
CA ARG A 38 -1.80 -3.77 -5.33
C ARG A 38 -2.55 -3.75 -6.66
N PRO A 39 -1.85 -3.96 -7.78
CA PRO A 39 -2.51 -4.20 -9.06
C PRO A 39 -3.51 -5.37 -8.94
N PHE A 40 -4.62 -5.29 -9.65
CA PHE A 40 -5.69 -6.30 -9.67
C PHE A 40 -6.39 -6.56 -8.32
N ALA A 41 -6.17 -5.69 -7.35
CA ALA A 41 -6.89 -5.80 -6.08
C ALA A 41 -8.39 -5.49 -6.28
N ARG A 42 -9.24 -6.38 -5.81
CA ARG A 42 -10.70 -6.30 -5.97
C ARG A 42 -11.37 -5.62 -4.79
N VAL A 43 -12.51 -4.98 -5.04
CA VAL A 43 -13.39 -4.45 -3.99
C VAL A 43 -13.69 -5.53 -2.95
N GLY A 44 -13.66 -5.14 -1.68
CA GLY A 44 -13.87 -6.03 -0.54
C GLY A 44 -12.63 -6.82 -0.10
N THR A 45 -11.52 -6.82 -0.87
CA THR A 45 -10.26 -7.40 -0.40
C THR A 45 -9.63 -6.56 0.69
N ARG A 46 -8.91 -7.24 1.58
CA ARG A 46 -8.23 -6.61 2.71
C ARG A 46 -6.75 -6.38 2.40
N MET A 47 -6.22 -5.29 2.92
CA MET A 47 -4.81 -4.95 2.84
C MET A 47 -4.26 -4.47 4.16
N ASP A 48 -2.95 -4.56 4.30
CA ASP A 48 -2.25 -4.05 5.46
C ASP A 48 -2.10 -2.53 5.38
N VAL A 49 -2.16 -1.91 6.54
CA VAL A 49 -2.10 -0.47 6.69
C VAL A 49 -0.96 -0.10 7.62
N VAL A 50 -0.22 0.92 7.28
CA VAL A 50 0.85 1.48 8.10
C VAL A 50 0.35 2.78 8.72
N VAL A 51 0.60 2.94 10.01
CA VAL A 51 0.19 4.10 10.80
C VAL A 51 1.45 4.72 11.42
N SER A 52 1.61 6.03 11.28
CA SER A 52 2.73 6.77 11.86
C SER A 52 2.21 8.00 12.60
N THR A 53 2.77 8.31 13.77
CA THR A 53 2.36 9.50 14.53
C THR A 53 2.74 10.78 13.78
N MET A 54 1.92 11.79 13.96
CA MET A 54 2.20 13.16 13.50
C MET A 54 2.31 14.10 14.70
N GLY A 55 3.32 14.98 14.68
CA GLY A 55 3.52 15.99 15.71
C GLY A 55 3.87 15.41 17.09
N ASP A 56 3.24 15.91 18.14
CA ASP A 56 3.58 15.64 19.54
C ASP A 56 3.08 14.32 20.11
N SER A 57 2.53 13.45 19.26
CA SER A 57 2.03 12.14 19.70
C SER A 57 3.16 11.23 20.12
N SER A 58 3.12 10.76 21.35
CA SER A 58 4.24 10.07 21.95
C SER A 58 4.18 8.54 21.89
N ASN A 59 3.01 7.93 21.71
CA ASN A 59 2.89 6.47 21.74
C ASN A 59 1.60 5.98 21.06
N LEU A 60 1.73 4.94 20.22
CA LEU A 60 0.61 4.24 19.58
C LEU A 60 0.25 2.91 20.26
N GLN A 61 0.90 2.57 21.39
CA GLN A 61 0.69 1.29 22.05
C GLN A 61 -0.76 1.13 22.53
N GLY A 62 -1.39 0.03 22.12
CA GLY A 62 -2.79 -0.26 22.47
C GLY A 62 -3.80 0.66 21.79
N GLY A 63 -3.36 1.47 20.81
CA GLY A 63 -4.22 2.38 20.06
C GLY A 63 -5.12 1.65 19.07
N MET A 64 -6.26 2.27 18.76
CA MET A 64 -7.18 1.83 17.72
C MET A 64 -7.32 2.95 16.69
N LEU A 65 -7.12 2.61 15.42
CA LEU A 65 -7.39 3.52 14.31
C LEU A 65 -8.91 3.58 14.09
N LEU A 66 -9.45 4.77 14.14
CA LEU A 66 -10.84 5.03 13.76
C LEU A 66 -11.00 4.94 12.24
N VAL A 67 -12.23 4.83 11.78
CA VAL A 67 -12.56 4.77 10.35
C VAL A 67 -11.88 5.91 9.60
N THR A 68 -10.96 5.57 8.70
CA THR A 68 -10.13 6.52 7.97
C THR A 68 -10.16 6.20 6.48
N PRO A 69 -10.66 7.11 5.63
CA PRO A 69 -10.60 6.94 4.19
C PRO A 69 -9.15 7.09 3.70
N LEU A 70 -8.74 6.21 2.80
CA LEU A 70 -7.45 6.24 2.11
C LEU A 70 -7.67 6.72 0.68
N MET A 71 -7.09 7.86 0.36
CA MET A 71 -7.26 8.54 -0.91
C MET A 71 -6.05 8.30 -1.82
N GLY A 72 -6.31 8.19 -3.12
CA GLY A 72 -5.29 8.24 -4.15
C GLY A 72 -4.83 9.68 -4.46
N ALA A 73 -3.87 9.81 -5.36
CA ALA A 73 -3.35 11.10 -5.80
C ALA A 73 -4.40 11.93 -6.56
N ASP A 74 -5.43 11.29 -7.10
CA ASP A 74 -6.59 11.89 -7.76
C ASP A 74 -7.64 12.46 -6.78
N GLY A 75 -7.44 12.27 -5.47
CA GLY A 75 -8.36 12.70 -4.42
C GLY A 75 -9.54 11.76 -4.18
N GLU A 76 -9.62 10.64 -4.89
CA GLU A 76 -10.68 9.65 -4.76
C GLU A 76 -10.36 8.64 -3.64
N VAL A 77 -11.41 8.16 -2.95
CA VAL A 77 -11.25 7.15 -1.90
C VAL A 77 -11.17 5.76 -2.54
N TYR A 78 -10.08 5.07 -2.30
CA TYR A 78 -9.82 3.70 -2.79
C TYR A 78 -9.99 2.64 -1.73
N ALA A 79 -9.83 2.98 -0.47
CA ALA A 79 -10.00 2.05 0.63
C ALA A 79 -10.41 2.77 1.92
N VAL A 80 -10.88 2.01 2.88
CA VAL A 80 -11.19 2.48 4.22
C VAL A 80 -10.42 1.64 5.23
N ALA A 81 -9.71 2.30 6.13
CA ALA A 81 -8.86 1.67 7.14
C ALA A 81 -9.45 1.84 8.55
N GLN A 82 -9.38 0.76 9.34
CA GLN A 82 -9.71 0.78 10.78
C GLN A 82 -9.10 -0.43 11.49
N GLY A 83 -8.92 -0.33 12.78
CA GLY A 83 -8.55 -1.48 13.60
C GLY A 83 -7.48 -1.21 14.64
N PRO A 84 -7.11 -2.24 15.43
CA PRO A 84 -6.08 -2.14 16.44
C PRO A 84 -4.70 -1.98 15.82
N VAL A 85 -3.92 -1.03 16.33
CA VAL A 85 -2.56 -0.77 15.87
C VAL A 85 -1.58 -1.71 16.56
N ALA A 86 -0.96 -2.60 15.78
CA ALA A 86 0.16 -3.42 16.25
C ALA A 86 1.46 -2.63 16.11
N ILE A 87 2.18 -2.49 17.20
CA ILE A 87 3.51 -1.88 17.23
C ILE A 87 4.58 -2.97 17.32
N GLY A 88 5.66 -2.84 16.55
CA GLY A 88 6.82 -3.72 16.64
C GLY A 88 7.64 -3.38 17.88
N CYS A 89 7.39 -4.04 19.01
CA CYS A 89 8.26 -3.99 20.17
C CYS A 89 9.33 -5.06 20.05
N PHE A 90 10.57 -4.67 19.76
CA PHE A 90 11.72 -5.54 19.95
C PHE A 90 12.28 -5.24 21.34
N VAL A 91 11.96 -6.05 22.32
CA VAL A 91 12.58 -6.02 23.65
C VAL A 91 13.69 -7.05 23.65
N ALA A 92 14.92 -6.66 23.35
CA ALA A 92 16.07 -7.48 23.66
C ALA A 92 16.51 -7.17 25.13
N LYS A 93 16.18 -8.05 26.06
CA LYS A 93 16.78 -8.07 27.40
C LYS A 93 18.10 -8.83 27.31
N GLY A 94 19.21 -8.10 27.24
CA GLY A 94 20.55 -8.64 27.48
C GLY A 94 21.02 -8.23 28.88
N GLU A 95 21.60 -9.17 29.63
CA GLU A 95 22.30 -8.86 30.88
C GLU A 95 23.46 -7.93 30.57
N GLY A 96 23.34 -6.64 30.96
CA GLY A 96 24.47 -5.69 30.93
C GLY A 96 24.27 -4.36 30.21
N GLY A 97 23.09 -4.02 29.69
CA GLY A 97 22.88 -2.71 29.07
C GLY A 97 21.43 -2.24 29.10
N THR A 98 21.22 -1.01 29.53
CA THR A 98 19.93 -0.32 29.42
C THR A 98 19.73 0.07 27.95
N VAL A 99 18.99 -0.72 27.18
CA VAL A 99 18.54 -0.31 25.85
C VAL A 99 17.41 0.68 26.04
N THR A 100 17.62 1.93 25.72
CA THR A 100 16.57 2.96 25.72
C THR A 100 15.54 2.58 24.65
N GLN A 101 14.40 2.09 25.10
CA GLN A 101 13.28 1.75 24.25
C GLN A 101 12.77 3.04 23.59
N GLY A 102 13.01 3.19 22.30
CA GLY A 102 12.41 4.27 21.52
C GLY A 102 10.90 4.20 21.63
N VAL A 103 10.23 5.33 21.82
CA VAL A 103 8.76 5.39 21.88
C VAL A 103 8.21 4.92 20.53
N PRO A 104 7.32 3.94 20.47
CA PRO A 104 6.80 3.42 19.20
C PRO A 104 5.90 4.45 18.53
N THR A 105 6.46 5.16 17.56
CA THR A 105 5.80 6.19 16.77
C THR A 105 5.20 5.66 15.47
N GLY A 106 5.44 4.40 15.16
CA GLY A 106 4.89 3.71 14.00
C GLY A 106 4.27 2.37 14.37
N GLY A 107 3.26 1.97 13.60
CA GLY A 107 2.58 0.70 13.76
C GLY A 107 1.99 0.19 12.46
N ARG A 108 1.48 -1.03 12.51
CA ARG A 108 0.82 -1.71 11.39
C ARG A 108 -0.51 -2.27 11.83
N ILE A 109 -1.48 -2.23 10.95
CA ILE A 109 -2.77 -2.88 11.12
C ILE A 109 -2.86 -3.95 10.04
N SER A 110 -2.68 -5.21 10.42
CA SER A 110 -2.80 -6.33 9.48
C SER A 110 -4.24 -6.47 9.03
N ASN A 111 -4.45 -6.54 7.70
CA ASN A 111 -5.78 -6.59 7.10
C ASN A 111 -6.72 -5.44 7.55
N GLY A 112 -6.14 -4.29 7.94
CA GLY A 112 -6.88 -3.17 8.49
C GLY A 112 -7.58 -2.29 7.44
N GLY A 113 -7.19 -2.37 6.18
CA GLY A 113 -7.82 -1.67 5.08
C GLY A 113 -8.75 -2.57 4.27
N ILE A 114 -9.92 -2.06 3.89
CA ILE A 114 -10.84 -2.71 2.96
C ILE A 114 -10.90 -1.86 1.69
N ILE A 115 -10.74 -2.49 0.54
CA ILE A 115 -10.76 -1.82 -0.76
C ILE A 115 -12.22 -1.53 -1.14
N GLU A 116 -12.51 -0.26 -1.40
CA GLU A 116 -13.84 0.24 -1.80
C GLU A 116 -13.90 0.55 -3.29
N ARG A 117 -12.75 0.77 -3.94
CA ARG A 117 -12.68 1.07 -5.37
C ARG A 117 -11.48 0.36 -6.00
N GLU A 118 -11.71 -0.27 -7.13
CA GLU A 118 -10.67 -0.89 -7.95
C GLU A 118 -9.99 0.15 -8.84
N VAL A 119 -8.71 -0.09 -9.15
CA VAL A 119 -8.08 0.56 -10.29
C VAL A 119 -8.50 -0.22 -11.53
N PRO A 120 -9.27 0.39 -12.46
CA PRO A 120 -9.72 -0.32 -13.64
C PRO A 120 -8.50 -0.73 -14.48
N PHE A 121 -8.37 -2.01 -14.72
CA PHE A 121 -7.32 -2.57 -15.54
C PHE A 121 -7.83 -3.81 -16.27
N GLU A 122 -7.92 -3.72 -17.59
CA GLU A 122 -8.32 -4.83 -18.45
C GLU A 122 -7.09 -5.45 -19.10
N LEU A 123 -6.63 -6.56 -18.53
CA LEU A 123 -5.46 -7.27 -19.05
C LEU A 123 -5.67 -7.75 -20.48
N ALA A 124 -6.91 -8.19 -20.79
CA ALA A 124 -7.28 -8.71 -22.10
C ALA A 124 -7.34 -7.64 -23.22
N SER A 125 -7.40 -6.35 -22.86
CA SER A 125 -7.43 -5.26 -23.83
C SER A 125 -6.04 -4.74 -24.23
N LEU A 126 -4.98 -5.29 -23.63
CA LEU A 126 -3.63 -4.86 -23.94
C LEU A 126 -3.18 -5.42 -25.29
N GLU A 127 -2.84 -4.53 -26.22
CA GLU A 127 -2.21 -4.88 -27.49
C GLU A 127 -0.76 -5.32 -27.32
N THR A 128 -0.09 -4.79 -26.31
CA THR A 128 1.30 -5.11 -25.96
C THR A 128 1.45 -5.28 -24.45
N SER A 129 2.38 -6.08 -24.03
CA SER A 129 2.76 -6.24 -22.62
C SER A 129 4.27 -6.25 -22.47
N SER A 130 4.76 -5.97 -21.29
CA SER A 130 6.20 -6.04 -21.01
C SER A 130 6.50 -6.79 -19.72
N ILE A 131 7.63 -7.50 -19.72
CA ILE A 131 8.17 -8.14 -18.54
C ILE A 131 9.32 -7.28 -18.04
N ALA A 132 9.25 -6.86 -16.78
CA ALA A 132 10.33 -6.13 -16.12
C ALA A 132 11.15 -7.07 -15.23
N LEU A 133 12.46 -7.14 -15.46
CA LEU A 133 13.39 -7.84 -14.58
C LEU A 133 13.59 -7.02 -13.30
N ARG A 134 13.56 -7.69 -12.15
CA ARG A 134 13.84 -7.03 -10.86
C ARG A 134 15.26 -6.51 -10.77
N ASN A 135 16.22 -7.29 -11.31
CA ASN A 135 17.63 -6.92 -11.36
C ASN A 135 18.02 -6.71 -12.82
N PRO A 136 18.56 -5.53 -13.21
CA PRO A 136 18.98 -5.24 -14.56
C PRO A 136 20.08 -6.19 -15.05
N ASP A 137 19.82 -6.98 -16.09
CA ASP A 137 20.83 -7.83 -16.74
C ASP A 137 20.44 -8.14 -18.19
N LEU A 138 21.17 -7.60 -19.13
CA LEU A 138 20.93 -7.77 -20.57
C LEU A 138 21.04 -9.23 -21.03
N THR A 139 21.93 -10.00 -20.40
CA THR A 139 22.10 -11.42 -20.74
C THR A 139 20.85 -12.21 -20.35
N THR A 140 20.34 -11.97 -19.15
CA THR A 140 19.10 -12.57 -18.68
C THR A 140 17.90 -12.12 -19.51
N ALA A 141 17.78 -10.84 -19.86
CA ALA A 141 16.71 -10.33 -20.71
C ALA A 141 16.70 -11.04 -22.08
N ARG A 142 17.87 -11.19 -22.71
CA ARG A 142 18.01 -11.94 -23.98
C ARG A 142 17.62 -13.41 -23.85
N ARG A 143 18.07 -14.10 -22.81
CA ARG A 143 17.75 -15.53 -22.56
C ARG A 143 16.26 -15.73 -22.34
N VAL A 144 15.62 -14.85 -21.58
CA VAL A 144 14.16 -14.89 -21.35
C VAL A 144 13.41 -14.69 -22.68
N ALA A 145 13.78 -13.69 -23.46
CA ALA A 145 13.15 -13.45 -24.78
C ALA A 145 13.35 -14.65 -25.73
N GLN A 146 14.55 -15.25 -25.75
CA GLN A 146 14.82 -16.44 -26.56
C GLN A 146 13.99 -17.65 -26.12
N ALA A 147 13.86 -17.88 -24.81
CA ALA A 147 13.06 -18.99 -24.27
C ALA A 147 11.58 -18.82 -24.63
N ILE A 148 11.05 -17.61 -24.50
CA ILE A 148 9.67 -17.31 -24.90
C ILE A 148 9.48 -17.55 -26.40
N ASN A 149 10.34 -17.00 -27.24
CA ASN A 149 10.26 -17.16 -28.69
C ASN A 149 10.38 -18.64 -29.13
N ALA A 150 11.24 -19.41 -28.46
CA ALA A 150 11.37 -20.85 -28.71
C ALA A 150 10.12 -21.62 -28.34
N HIS A 151 9.46 -21.25 -27.22
CA HIS A 151 8.22 -21.89 -26.79
C HIS A 151 7.07 -21.62 -27.77
N PHE A 152 6.94 -20.38 -28.23
CA PHE A 152 5.89 -20.01 -29.18
C PHE A 152 6.23 -20.32 -30.64
N GLY A 153 7.46 -20.72 -30.95
CA GLY A 153 7.93 -21.00 -32.32
C GLY A 153 7.98 -19.76 -33.22
N ARG A 154 7.90 -18.56 -32.66
CA ARG A 154 7.88 -17.28 -33.38
C ARG A 154 8.40 -16.13 -32.53
N PRO A 155 8.83 -14.99 -33.12
CA PRO A 155 9.40 -13.86 -32.40
C PRO A 155 8.31 -12.99 -31.79
N VAL A 156 7.80 -13.37 -30.60
CA VAL A 156 6.82 -12.61 -29.81
C VAL A 156 7.44 -11.80 -28.67
N ALA A 157 8.71 -12.07 -28.35
CA ALA A 157 9.41 -11.39 -27.27
C ALA A 157 10.72 -10.78 -27.78
N ARG A 158 11.00 -9.54 -27.41
CA ARG A 158 12.27 -8.87 -27.69
C ARG A 158 12.77 -8.09 -26.49
N PRO A 159 14.06 -8.14 -26.14
CA PRO A 159 14.59 -7.28 -25.10
C PRO A 159 14.68 -5.85 -25.62
N LEU A 160 14.12 -4.86 -24.90
CA LEU A 160 14.28 -3.45 -25.18
C LEU A 160 15.54 -2.90 -24.52
N ASP A 161 15.79 -3.28 -23.29
CA ASP A 161 16.96 -2.88 -22.50
C ASP A 161 17.36 -3.99 -21.51
N SER A 162 18.20 -3.66 -20.53
CA SER A 162 18.66 -4.63 -19.51
C SER A 162 17.60 -5.04 -18.51
N THR A 163 16.45 -4.36 -18.48
CA THR A 163 15.36 -4.62 -17.55
C THR A 163 14.07 -5.03 -18.22
N THR A 164 13.85 -4.59 -19.47
CA THR A 164 12.53 -4.65 -20.11
C THR A 164 12.55 -5.60 -21.31
N ILE A 165 11.60 -6.52 -21.32
CA ILE A 165 11.33 -7.44 -22.43
C ILE A 165 9.92 -7.15 -22.91
N ASP A 166 9.81 -6.71 -24.16
CA ASP A 166 8.55 -6.43 -24.80
C ASP A 166 7.93 -7.70 -25.35
N LEU A 167 6.63 -7.88 -25.11
CA LEU A 167 5.82 -8.97 -25.64
C LEU A 167 4.83 -8.39 -26.66
N VAL A 168 5.02 -8.72 -27.92
CA VAL A 168 4.14 -8.30 -29.00
C VAL A 168 3.50 -9.53 -29.60
N PRO A 169 2.18 -9.73 -29.45
CA PRO A 169 1.49 -10.80 -30.16
C PRO A 169 1.59 -10.54 -31.66
N GLY A 170 1.96 -11.56 -32.43
CA GLY A 170 2.01 -11.45 -33.90
C GLY A 170 0.59 -11.26 -34.49
N GLU A 171 0.52 -10.74 -35.72
CA GLU A 171 -0.72 -10.40 -36.45
C GLU A 171 -1.78 -11.54 -36.53
N ASN A 172 -1.40 -12.78 -36.29
CA ASN A 172 -2.27 -13.94 -36.31
C ASN A 172 -2.51 -14.56 -34.90
N PHE A 173 -2.44 -13.76 -33.86
CA PHE A 173 -2.73 -14.22 -32.53
C PHE A 173 -4.25 -14.17 -32.27
N GLU A 174 -4.97 -15.27 -32.56
CA GLU A 174 -6.41 -15.39 -32.32
C GLU A 174 -6.77 -15.70 -30.86
N GLY A 175 -5.77 -15.88 -29.99
CA GLY A 175 -5.94 -16.13 -28.55
C GLY A 175 -5.87 -14.84 -27.74
N ARG A 176 -6.44 -14.87 -26.54
CA ARG A 176 -6.19 -13.82 -25.56
C ARG A 176 -4.76 -13.94 -25.05
N MET A 177 -4.07 -12.82 -24.86
CA MET A 177 -2.67 -12.79 -24.45
C MET A 177 -2.43 -13.50 -23.08
N PHE A 178 -3.49 -13.75 -22.33
CA PHE A 178 -3.47 -14.26 -20.97
C PHE A 178 -4.43 -15.44 -20.73
N ASP A 179 -4.79 -16.20 -21.76
CA ASP A 179 -5.50 -17.46 -21.63
C ASP A 179 -4.57 -18.67 -21.43
#